data_75609cb0a80a61019fb0c46d8f0ddb47
#
_entry.id   75609cb0a80a61019fb0c46d8f0ddb47
#
_cell.length_a   1.000
_cell.length_b   1.000
_cell.length_c   1.000
_cell.angle_alpha   90.00
_cell.angle_beta   90.00
_cell.angle_gamma   90.00
#
_symmetry.space_group_name_H-M   'P 1'
#
loop_
_entity.id
_entity.type
_entity.pdbx_description
1 polymer ?
#
loop_
_entity_poly.entity_id
_entity_poly.type
_entity_poly.pdbx_seq_one_letter_code
_entity_poly.pdbx_strand_id
1 'polypeptide(L)'
;DDTLQSVFMIMFFTTVGFTVSIPALLKGGKAVVLCLLVAVAMIPVQNFLGGGIMALFGKDPLLGIGCGSIALVGGPGTAAAYGPELEAAGAVGGSVVSIAAATFGLVAGSLMGGPTARRLINKYGLHPDHSSLRTGSSSTEILATDIASEDDTFSSSSPRFVKGFMVLLLAVGIGNQVSTWLTALTGL
;
A
#
# COMPACT_ATOMS: atom_id res chain seq x y z
N ASP A 1 -7.96 -14.00 17.18
CA ASP A 1 -6.54 -13.86 16.80
C ASP A 1 -6.15 -12.46 16.30
N ASP A 2 -6.80 -11.42 16.87
CA ASP A 2 -6.58 -10.02 16.48
C ASP A 2 -5.14 -9.56 16.72
N THR A 3 -4.47 -10.12 17.72
CA THR A 3 -3.08 -9.82 18.04
C THR A 3 -2.13 -10.24 16.92
N LEU A 4 -2.36 -11.43 16.33
CA LEU A 4 -1.52 -11.95 15.24
C LEU A 4 -1.71 -11.09 13.97
N GLN A 5 -2.94 -10.73 13.65
CA GLN A 5 -3.29 -9.83 12.54
C GLN A 5 -2.59 -8.48 12.71
N SER A 6 -2.67 -7.88 13.91
CA SER A 6 -2.03 -6.60 14.21
C SER A 6 -0.52 -6.64 14.07
N VAL A 7 0.13 -7.71 14.54
CA VAL A 7 1.59 -7.89 14.40
C VAL A 7 2.00 -7.96 12.93
N PHE A 8 1.36 -8.82 12.12
CA PHE A 8 1.68 -8.92 10.70
C PHE A 8 1.40 -7.63 9.94
N MET A 9 0.34 -6.92 10.30
CA MET A 9 0.01 -5.62 9.70
C MET A 9 1.09 -4.57 10.00
N ILE A 10 1.54 -4.46 11.25
CA ILE A 10 2.62 -3.54 11.64
C ILE A 10 3.91 -3.91 10.89
N MET A 11 4.26 -5.20 10.80
CA MET A 11 5.43 -5.66 10.04
C MET A 11 5.32 -5.31 8.57
N PHE A 12 4.15 -5.49 7.95
CA PHE A 12 3.89 -5.12 6.56
C PHE A 12 4.10 -3.63 6.33
N PHE A 13 3.45 -2.76 7.10
CA PHE A 13 3.60 -1.31 6.94
C PHE A 13 5.02 -0.83 7.22
N THR A 14 5.72 -1.44 8.17
CA THR A 14 7.13 -1.14 8.46
C THR A 14 8.01 -1.50 7.24
N THR A 15 7.78 -2.65 6.62
CA THR A 15 8.51 -3.07 5.41
C THR A 15 8.25 -2.09 4.25
N VAL A 16 6.99 -1.69 4.04
CA VAL A 16 6.63 -0.67 3.04
C VAL A 16 7.36 0.65 3.33
N GLY A 17 7.43 1.07 4.60
CA GLY A 17 8.16 2.28 5.00
C GLY A 17 9.66 2.22 4.65
N PHE A 18 10.31 1.07 4.79
CA PHE A 18 11.72 0.88 4.41
C PHE A 18 11.98 0.98 2.91
N THR A 19 10.98 0.69 2.06
CA THR A 19 11.14 0.81 0.61
C THR A 19 11.10 2.26 0.12
N VAL A 20 10.66 3.20 0.96
CA VAL A 20 10.56 4.62 0.62
C VAL A 20 11.94 5.27 0.63
N SER A 21 12.38 5.75 -0.52
CA SER A 21 13.63 6.49 -0.69
C SER A 21 13.37 7.99 -0.78
N ILE A 22 13.74 8.73 0.26
CA ILE A 22 13.62 10.20 0.30
C ILE A 22 14.34 10.87 -0.89
N PRO A 23 15.58 10.46 -1.27
CA PRO A 23 16.24 11.01 -2.44
C PRO A 23 15.49 10.74 -3.76
N ALA A 24 14.84 9.58 -3.90
CA ALA A 24 14.02 9.26 -5.07
C ALA A 24 12.75 10.14 -5.11
N LEU A 25 12.11 10.37 -3.98
CA LEU A 25 10.97 11.28 -3.86
C LEU A 25 11.35 12.72 -4.26
N LEU A 26 12.49 13.21 -3.80
CA LEU A 26 12.98 14.55 -4.12
C LEU A 26 13.37 14.67 -5.61
N LYS A 27 13.93 13.62 -6.22
CA LYS A 27 14.23 13.58 -7.66
C LYS A 27 12.98 13.53 -8.53
N GLY A 28 11.88 12.94 -8.06
CA GLY A 28 10.59 12.90 -8.75
C GLY A 28 9.93 14.27 -8.93
N GLY A 29 10.32 15.26 -8.10
CA GLY A 29 9.98 16.67 -8.26
C GLY A 29 8.47 16.91 -8.45
N LYS A 30 8.13 17.76 -9.40
CA LYS A 30 6.74 18.18 -9.67
C LYS A 30 5.81 17.02 -10.03
N ALA A 31 6.30 15.97 -10.68
CA ALA A 31 5.47 14.82 -11.07
C ALA A 31 4.98 14.03 -9.84
N VAL A 32 5.84 13.82 -8.84
CA VAL A 32 5.46 13.12 -7.61
C VAL A 32 4.45 13.96 -6.81
N VAL A 33 4.67 15.27 -6.71
CA VAL A 33 3.73 16.18 -6.03
C VAL A 33 2.37 16.18 -6.73
N LEU A 34 2.35 16.23 -8.06
CA LEU A 34 1.10 16.18 -8.84
C LEU A 34 0.37 14.85 -8.62
N CYS A 35 1.07 13.71 -8.67
CA CYS A 35 0.50 12.41 -8.36
C CYS A 35 -0.10 12.35 -6.96
N LEU A 36 0.61 12.90 -5.97
CA LEU A 36 0.13 12.98 -4.60
C LEU A 36 -1.14 13.80 -4.49
N LEU A 37 -1.18 14.99 -5.12
CA LEU A 37 -2.37 15.85 -5.13
C LEU A 37 -3.58 15.15 -5.78
N VAL A 38 -3.37 14.46 -6.90
CA VAL A 38 -4.42 13.69 -7.56
C VAL A 38 -4.91 12.56 -6.66
N ALA A 39 -4.02 11.82 -6.01
CA ALA A 39 -4.39 10.75 -5.09
C ALA A 39 -5.20 11.28 -3.90
N VAL A 40 -4.76 12.38 -3.30
CA VAL A 40 -5.47 13.04 -2.18
C VAL A 40 -6.84 13.54 -2.63
N ALA A 41 -6.97 14.11 -3.84
CA ALA A 41 -8.26 14.54 -4.39
C ALA A 41 -9.20 13.38 -4.71
N MET A 42 -8.65 12.23 -5.10
CA MET A 42 -9.46 11.03 -5.39
C MET A 42 -10.09 10.40 -4.14
N ILE A 43 -9.45 10.51 -2.97
CA ILE A 43 -9.96 9.93 -1.72
C ILE A 43 -11.37 10.41 -1.39
N PRO A 44 -11.64 11.73 -1.24
CA PRO A 44 -12.99 12.20 -0.96
C PRO A 44 -13.99 11.84 -2.09
N VAL A 45 -13.58 11.92 -3.36
CA VAL A 45 -14.46 11.54 -4.48
C VAL A 45 -14.89 10.08 -4.35
N GLN A 46 -13.97 9.17 -4.09
CA GLN A 46 -14.26 7.74 -3.90
C GLN A 46 -15.17 7.50 -2.69
N ASN A 47 -14.94 8.20 -1.58
CA ASN A 47 -15.76 8.05 -0.37
C ASN A 47 -17.18 8.58 -0.57
N PHE A 48 -17.34 9.73 -1.21
CA PHE A 48 -18.67 10.27 -1.53
C PHE A 48 -19.43 9.38 -2.53
N LEU A 49 -18.76 8.88 -3.56
CA LEU A 49 -19.36 7.96 -4.51
C LEU A 49 -19.73 6.63 -3.86
N GLY A 50 -18.80 6.02 -3.12
CA GLY A 50 -19.04 4.75 -2.45
C GLY A 50 -20.14 4.84 -1.41
N GLY A 51 -20.06 5.82 -0.51
CA GLY A 51 -21.07 6.06 0.52
C GLY A 51 -22.45 6.43 -0.08
N GLY A 52 -22.44 7.25 -1.13
CA GLY A 52 -23.67 7.62 -1.84
C GLY A 52 -24.35 6.44 -2.53
N ILE A 53 -23.59 5.57 -3.18
CA ILE A 53 -24.10 4.34 -3.80
C ILE A 53 -24.69 3.42 -2.74
N MET A 54 -23.99 3.19 -1.63
CA MET A 54 -24.50 2.33 -0.55
C MET A 54 -25.78 2.92 0.09
N ALA A 55 -25.83 4.24 0.29
CA ALA A 55 -27.02 4.91 0.78
C ALA A 55 -28.22 4.75 -0.17
N LEU A 56 -28.00 4.83 -1.49
CA LEU A 56 -29.05 4.60 -2.50
C LEU A 56 -29.63 3.18 -2.44
N PHE A 57 -28.80 2.18 -2.09
CA PHE A 57 -29.23 0.80 -1.88
C PHE A 57 -29.77 0.52 -0.47
N GLY A 58 -29.96 1.56 0.35
CA GLY A 58 -30.44 1.42 1.73
C GLY A 58 -29.48 0.67 2.66
N LYS A 59 -28.19 0.67 2.32
CA LYS A 59 -27.10 0.09 3.10
C LYS A 59 -26.33 1.18 3.85
N ASP A 60 -25.57 0.78 4.85
CA ASP A 60 -24.74 1.71 5.62
C ASP A 60 -23.72 2.39 4.71
N PRO A 61 -23.66 3.74 4.66
CA PRO A 61 -22.69 4.49 3.89
C PRO A 61 -21.22 4.17 4.24
N LEU A 62 -20.96 3.73 5.49
CA LEU A 62 -19.61 3.32 5.94
C LEU A 62 -19.08 2.12 5.14
N LEU A 63 -19.94 1.20 4.70
CA LEU A 63 -19.54 0.13 3.79
C LEU A 63 -19.03 0.68 2.46
N GLY A 64 -19.60 1.79 1.99
CA GLY A 64 -19.15 2.48 0.79
C GLY A 64 -17.77 3.12 0.93
N ILE A 65 -17.41 3.59 2.12
CA ILE A 65 -16.05 4.06 2.44
C ILE A 65 -15.07 2.89 2.43
N GLY A 66 -15.47 1.75 3.01
CA GLY A 66 -14.70 0.52 2.97
C GLY A 66 -14.40 0.03 1.55
N CYS A 67 -15.40 0.05 0.66
CA CYS A 67 -15.24 -0.28 -0.76
C CYS A 67 -14.54 0.83 -1.57
N GLY A 68 -14.54 2.06 -1.07
CA GLY A 68 -13.97 3.24 -1.72
C GLY A 68 -12.47 3.38 -1.48
N SER A 69 -12.08 4.45 -0.81
CA SER A 69 -10.66 4.79 -0.64
C SER A 69 -9.88 3.75 0.17
N ILE A 70 -10.48 3.12 1.18
CA ILE A 70 -9.81 2.11 2.00
C ILE A 70 -9.37 0.93 1.15
N ALA A 71 -10.26 0.40 0.31
CA ALA A 71 -9.97 -0.74 -0.55
C ALA A 71 -9.15 -0.37 -1.79
N LEU A 72 -9.50 0.73 -2.49
CA LEU A 72 -8.96 1.04 -3.81
C LEU A 72 -7.66 1.83 -3.78
N VAL A 73 -7.47 2.70 -2.78
CA VAL A 73 -6.21 3.45 -2.60
C VAL A 73 -5.28 2.70 -1.65
N GLY A 74 -5.81 2.21 -0.53
CA GLY A 74 -5.02 1.53 0.47
C GLY A 74 -4.75 0.03 0.17
N GLY A 75 -5.64 -0.62 -0.55
CA GLY A 75 -5.53 -2.03 -0.91
C GLY A 75 -5.88 -3.01 0.22
N PRO A 76 -5.57 -4.33 0.06
CA PRO A 76 -5.98 -5.36 1.01
C PRO A 76 -5.44 -5.18 2.43
N GLY A 77 -4.21 -4.65 2.56
CA GLY A 77 -3.61 -4.39 3.87
C GLY A 77 -4.37 -3.32 4.65
N THR A 78 -4.71 -2.23 3.99
CA THR A 78 -5.50 -1.13 4.59
C THR A 78 -6.94 -1.59 4.86
N ALA A 79 -7.53 -2.37 3.96
CA ALA A 79 -8.86 -2.96 4.15
C ALA A 79 -8.90 -3.89 5.37
N ALA A 80 -7.87 -4.69 5.58
CA ALA A 80 -7.73 -5.55 6.77
C ALA A 80 -7.54 -4.73 8.05
N ALA A 81 -6.82 -3.60 7.98
CA ALA A 81 -6.59 -2.72 9.11
C ALA A 81 -7.85 -1.99 9.57
N TYR A 82 -8.54 -1.36 8.64
CA TYR A 82 -9.70 -0.50 8.95
C TYR A 82 -11.04 -1.24 8.91
N GLY A 83 -11.08 -2.49 8.42
CA GLY A 83 -12.29 -3.29 8.42
C GLY A 83 -12.94 -3.45 9.80
N PRO A 84 -12.19 -3.88 10.84
CA PRO A 84 -12.70 -3.97 12.21
C PRO A 84 -13.17 -2.62 12.77
N GLU A 85 -12.50 -1.51 12.42
CA GLU A 85 -12.90 -0.16 12.84
C GLU A 85 -14.24 0.24 12.23
N LEU A 86 -14.47 -0.11 10.95
CA LEU A 86 -15.76 0.12 10.30
C LEU A 86 -16.89 -0.71 10.97
N GLU A 87 -16.59 -1.94 11.39
CA GLU A 87 -17.55 -2.79 12.11
C GLU A 87 -17.84 -2.23 13.51
N ALA A 88 -16.83 -1.74 14.21
CA ALA A 88 -16.99 -1.07 15.49
C ALA A 88 -17.83 0.22 15.38
N ALA A 89 -17.73 0.91 14.23
CA ALA A 89 -18.56 2.07 13.91
C ALA A 89 -20.00 1.73 13.46
N GLY A 90 -20.35 0.43 13.37
CA GLY A 90 -21.69 -0.05 13.05
C GLY A 90 -21.89 -0.64 11.66
N ALA A 91 -20.88 -0.61 10.80
CA ALA A 91 -20.95 -1.18 9.45
C ALA A 91 -20.78 -2.70 9.46
N VAL A 92 -21.86 -3.43 9.69
CA VAL A 92 -21.85 -4.90 9.77
C VAL A 92 -21.27 -5.52 8.49
N GLY A 93 -20.22 -6.35 8.64
CA GLY A 93 -19.52 -7.00 7.53
C GLY A 93 -18.50 -6.09 6.83
N GLY A 94 -18.13 -4.95 7.43
CA GLY A 94 -17.19 -3.98 6.90
C GLY A 94 -15.82 -4.58 6.53
N SER A 95 -15.30 -5.48 7.36
CA SER A 95 -14.03 -6.19 7.11
C SER A 95 -14.10 -7.04 5.85
N VAL A 96 -15.12 -7.88 5.74
CA VAL A 96 -15.28 -8.81 4.61
C VAL A 96 -15.48 -8.05 3.30
N VAL A 97 -16.37 -7.06 3.32
CA VAL A 97 -16.72 -6.25 2.14
C VAL A 97 -15.53 -5.44 1.66
N SER A 98 -14.78 -4.82 2.58
CA SER A 98 -13.59 -4.02 2.24
C SER A 98 -12.48 -4.87 1.63
N ILE A 99 -12.20 -6.05 2.20
CA ILE A 99 -11.18 -6.98 1.67
C ILE A 99 -11.60 -7.53 0.29
N ALA A 100 -12.87 -7.89 0.12
CA ALA A 100 -13.40 -8.34 -1.16
C ALA A 100 -13.28 -7.24 -2.24
N ALA A 101 -13.64 -6.01 -1.91
CA ALA A 101 -13.52 -4.86 -2.80
C ALA A 101 -12.05 -4.58 -3.18
N ALA A 102 -11.13 -4.67 -2.20
CA ALA A 102 -9.70 -4.50 -2.45
C ALA A 102 -9.14 -5.56 -3.39
N THR A 103 -9.53 -6.83 -3.19
CA THR A 103 -9.11 -7.95 -4.04
C THR A 103 -9.64 -7.76 -5.47
N PHE A 104 -10.91 -7.40 -5.62
CA PHE A 104 -11.49 -7.08 -6.91
C PHE A 104 -10.78 -5.91 -7.59
N GLY A 105 -10.51 -4.84 -6.84
CA GLY A 105 -9.80 -3.66 -7.32
C GLY A 105 -8.39 -3.98 -7.84
N LEU A 106 -7.68 -4.89 -7.17
CA LEU A 106 -6.35 -5.36 -7.56
C LEU A 106 -6.40 -6.09 -8.92
N VAL A 107 -7.35 -7.01 -9.08
CA VAL A 107 -7.54 -7.76 -10.33
C VAL A 107 -7.96 -6.83 -11.46
N ALA A 108 -8.99 -6.00 -11.23
CA ALA A 108 -9.49 -5.06 -12.23
C ALA A 108 -8.43 -4.02 -12.62
N GLY A 109 -7.70 -3.49 -11.64
CA GLY A 109 -6.61 -2.54 -11.86
C GLY A 109 -5.49 -3.12 -12.72
N SER A 110 -5.10 -4.38 -12.46
CA SER A 110 -4.08 -5.08 -13.26
C SER A 110 -4.54 -5.33 -14.69
N LEU A 111 -5.79 -5.75 -14.89
CA LEU A 111 -6.36 -5.99 -16.21
C LEU A 111 -6.49 -4.71 -17.04
N MET A 112 -6.85 -3.59 -16.43
CA MET A 112 -7.03 -2.30 -17.11
C MET A 112 -5.73 -1.51 -17.24
N GLY A 113 -4.86 -1.60 -16.26
CA GLY A 113 -3.63 -0.81 -16.18
C GLY A 113 -2.64 -1.15 -17.30
N GLY A 114 -2.41 -2.44 -17.55
CA GLY A 114 -1.51 -2.91 -18.59
C GLY A 114 -1.84 -2.36 -20.00
N PRO A 115 -3.04 -2.61 -20.51
CA PRO A 115 -3.46 -2.08 -21.82
C PRO A 115 -3.44 -0.54 -21.89
N THR A 116 -3.85 0.12 -20.81
CA THR A 116 -3.86 1.59 -20.72
C THR A 116 -2.44 2.15 -20.80
N ALA A 117 -1.52 1.59 -20.02
CA ALA A 117 -0.11 1.98 -20.05
C ALA A 117 0.51 1.80 -21.44
N ARG A 118 0.30 0.64 -22.07
CA ARG A 118 0.77 0.38 -23.45
C ARG A 118 0.23 1.39 -24.47
N ARG A 119 -1.06 1.75 -24.37
CA ARG A 119 -1.66 2.76 -25.24
C ARG A 119 -1.03 4.13 -25.04
N LEU A 120 -0.77 4.54 -23.79
CA LEU A 120 -0.11 5.82 -23.51
C LEU A 120 1.33 5.84 -24.01
N ILE A 121 2.10 4.79 -23.73
CA ILE A 121 3.49 4.67 -24.22
C ILE A 121 3.54 4.81 -25.74
N ASN A 122 2.70 4.05 -26.45
CA ASN A 122 2.67 4.07 -27.93
C ASN A 122 2.18 5.44 -28.46
N LYS A 123 1.17 6.05 -27.82
CA LYS A 123 0.60 7.33 -28.26
C LYS A 123 1.58 8.50 -28.09
N TYR A 124 2.35 8.49 -27.01
CA TYR A 124 3.29 9.58 -26.71
C TYR A 124 4.74 9.26 -27.07
N GLY A 125 5.02 8.08 -27.65
CA GLY A 125 6.37 7.67 -28.06
C GLY A 125 7.35 7.63 -26.88
N LEU A 126 6.87 7.24 -25.69
CA LEU A 126 7.67 7.20 -24.48
C LEU A 126 8.60 5.99 -24.55
N HIS A 127 9.85 6.21 -24.92
CA HIS A 127 10.90 5.19 -24.83
C HIS A 127 11.61 5.35 -23.48
N PRO A 128 11.82 4.26 -22.73
CA PRO A 128 12.60 4.33 -21.50
C PRO A 128 14.04 4.72 -21.86
N ASP A 129 14.51 5.80 -21.26
CA ASP A 129 15.91 6.18 -21.34
C ASP A 129 16.71 5.14 -20.55
N HIS A 130 17.47 4.29 -21.24
CA HIS A 130 18.26 3.20 -20.64
C HIS A 130 19.26 3.67 -19.57
N SER A 131 19.58 4.97 -19.55
CA SER A 131 20.39 5.58 -18.50
C SER A 131 19.63 5.73 -17.15
N SER A 132 18.31 5.85 -17.19
CA SER A 132 17.47 6.00 -15.97
C SER A 132 17.14 4.66 -15.32
N LEU A 133 17.20 3.56 -16.05
CA LEU A 133 16.90 2.21 -15.53
C LEU A 133 17.92 1.72 -14.50
N ARG A 134 19.15 2.27 -14.52
CA ARG A 134 20.18 1.93 -13.51
C ARG A 134 19.98 2.58 -12.15
N THR A 135 19.07 3.55 -12.02
CA THR A 135 18.87 4.30 -10.76
C THR A 135 17.47 4.13 -10.19
N GLY A 136 16.54 3.52 -10.95
CA GLY A 136 15.13 3.36 -10.58
C GLY A 136 14.64 1.91 -10.69
N SER A 137 15.51 0.93 -10.43
CA SER A 137 15.09 -0.48 -10.37
C SER A 137 13.96 -0.60 -9.37
N SER A 138 12.78 -0.86 -9.90
CA SER A 138 11.59 -1.21 -9.14
C SER A 138 11.96 -2.33 -8.16
N SER A 139 11.55 -2.22 -6.93
CA SER A 139 11.84 -3.19 -5.85
C SER A 139 11.51 -4.64 -6.25
N THR A 140 10.62 -4.83 -7.22
CA THR A 140 10.25 -6.14 -7.77
C THR A 140 11.31 -6.69 -8.74
N GLU A 141 12.01 -5.82 -9.46
CA GLU A 141 13.04 -6.24 -10.42
C GLU A 141 14.38 -6.52 -9.73
N ILE A 142 14.69 -5.79 -8.65
CA ILE A 142 15.82 -6.11 -7.77
C ILE A 142 15.62 -7.49 -7.15
N LEU A 143 14.39 -7.81 -6.70
CA LEU A 143 14.07 -9.12 -6.14
C LEU A 143 14.19 -10.23 -7.21
N ALA A 144 13.75 -9.97 -8.45
CA ALA A 144 13.83 -10.93 -9.54
C ALA A 144 15.26 -11.12 -10.07
N THR A 145 16.06 -10.05 -10.11
CA THR A 145 17.45 -10.11 -10.58
C THR A 145 18.37 -10.75 -9.51
N ASP A 146 18.13 -10.48 -8.23
CA ASP A 146 18.84 -11.14 -7.14
C ASP A 146 18.48 -12.63 -7.03
N ILE A 147 17.23 -13.02 -7.37
CA ILE A 147 16.82 -14.42 -7.44
C ILE A 147 17.42 -15.13 -8.67
N ALA A 148 17.58 -14.43 -9.79
CA ALA A 148 18.11 -14.99 -11.04
C ALA A 148 19.65 -15.09 -11.09
N SER A 149 20.35 -14.34 -10.24
CA SER A 149 21.82 -14.39 -10.12
C SER A 149 22.36 -15.28 -9.00
N GLU A 150 21.47 -15.90 -8.22
CA GLU A 150 21.85 -16.87 -7.16
C GLU A 150 21.83 -18.32 -7.65
N ASP A 151 22.65 -18.63 -8.62
CA ASP A 151 23.00 -20.03 -8.93
C ASP A 151 24.34 -20.41 -8.28
N ASP A 152 24.66 -19.88 -7.13
CA ASP A 152 25.69 -20.44 -6.24
C ASP A 152 25.64 -19.77 -4.85
N THR A 153 25.30 -20.59 -3.87
CA THR A 153 25.41 -20.40 -2.42
C THR A 153 24.11 -20.15 -1.65
N PHE A 154 23.29 -21.18 -1.57
CA PHE A 154 22.24 -21.31 -0.54
C PHE A 154 22.81 -21.30 0.91
N SER A 155 24.12 -21.25 1.08
CA SER A 155 24.73 -21.31 2.42
C SER A 155 25.08 -19.95 3.04
N SER A 156 24.93 -18.82 2.32
CA SER A 156 25.35 -17.50 2.80
C SER A 156 24.20 -16.50 3.09
N SER A 157 22.95 -16.86 2.81
CA SER A 157 21.79 -15.93 2.95
C SER A 157 21.25 -15.78 4.38
N SER A 158 21.55 -16.73 5.27
CA SER A 158 21.09 -16.73 6.65
C SER A 158 21.43 -15.45 7.44
N PRO A 159 22.69 -14.92 7.40
CA PRO A 159 23.01 -13.74 8.19
C PRO A 159 22.40 -12.44 7.64
N ARG A 160 22.12 -12.36 6.33
CA ARG A 160 21.46 -11.17 5.73
C ARG A 160 19.98 -11.14 6.08
N PHE A 161 19.31 -12.28 6.02
CA PHE A 161 17.91 -12.40 6.41
C PHE A 161 17.72 -12.08 7.90
N VAL A 162 18.57 -12.65 8.76
CA VAL A 162 18.54 -12.38 10.22
C VAL A 162 18.79 -10.90 10.50
N LYS A 163 19.76 -10.27 9.83
CA LYS A 163 20.00 -8.82 9.93
C LYS A 163 18.77 -8.00 9.53
N GLY A 164 18.17 -8.29 8.38
CA GLY A 164 16.97 -7.60 7.90
C GLY A 164 15.80 -7.75 8.87
N PHE A 165 15.60 -8.96 9.39
CA PHE A 165 14.56 -9.26 10.37
C PHE A 165 14.81 -8.54 11.71
N MET A 166 16.04 -8.50 12.21
CA MET A 166 16.39 -7.73 13.42
C MET A 166 16.14 -6.23 13.25
N VAL A 167 16.51 -5.65 12.10
CA VAL A 167 16.27 -4.24 11.81
C VAL A 167 14.77 -3.94 11.77
N LEU A 168 13.98 -4.84 11.18
CA LEU A 168 12.52 -4.71 11.14
C LEU A 168 11.92 -4.76 12.54
N LEU A 169 12.33 -5.69 13.39
CA LEU A 169 11.86 -5.77 14.79
C LEU A 169 12.24 -4.54 15.60
N LEU A 170 13.46 -4.02 15.42
CA LEU A 170 13.88 -2.76 16.06
C LEU A 170 13.04 -1.58 15.61
N ALA A 171 12.76 -1.48 14.32
CA ALA A 171 11.92 -0.40 13.78
C ALA A 171 10.49 -0.46 14.29
N VAL A 172 9.90 -1.66 14.37
CA VAL A 172 8.57 -1.89 14.98
C VAL A 172 8.58 -1.48 16.46
N GLY A 173 9.61 -1.89 17.21
CA GLY A 173 9.75 -1.53 18.62
C GLY A 173 9.85 -0.03 18.86
N ILE A 174 10.69 0.66 18.08
CA ILE A 174 10.85 2.12 18.15
C ILE A 174 9.55 2.81 17.71
N GLY A 175 8.92 2.36 16.63
CA GLY A 175 7.66 2.92 16.13
C GLY A 175 6.53 2.81 17.16
N ASN A 176 6.41 1.67 17.84
CA ASN A 176 5.42 1.49 18.89
C ASN A 176 5.68 2.41 20.09
N GLN A 177 6.95 2.60 20.48
CA GLN A 177 7.31 3.52 21.56
C GLN A 177 7.00 4.97 21.22
N VAL A 178 7.31 5.39 19.99
CA VAL A 178 6.98 6.73 19.49
C VAL A 178 5.47 6.93 19.41
N SER A 179 4.71 5.94 18.96
CA SER A 179 3.24 5.96 18.93
C SER A 179 2.67 6.15 20.33
N THR A 180 3.12 5.36 21.32
CA THR A 180 2.66 5.46 22.71
C THR A 180 2.99 6.85 23.32
N TRP A 181 4.13 7.39 22.98
CA TRP A 181 4.53 8.73 23.42
C TRP A 181 3.67 9.83 22.79
N LEU A 182 3.38 9.71 21.50
CA LEU A 182 2.51 10.64 20.77
C LEU A 182 1.07 10.60 21.28
N THR A 183 0.48 9.43 21.53
CA THR A 183 -0.86 9.28 22.11
C THR A 183 -0.91 9.87 23.53
N ALA A 184 0.14 9.70 24.34
CA ALA A 184 0.24 10.33 25.65
C ALA A 184 0.30 11.87 25.56
N LEU A 185 0.87 12.42 24.49
CA LEU A 185 1.03 13.86 24.30
C LEU A 185 -0.21 14.51 23.68
N THR A 186 -0.93 13.80 22.82
CA THR A 186 -2.14 14.29 22.13
C THR A 186 -3.42 14.04 22.89
N GLY A 187 -3.41 13.16 23.89
CA GLY A 187 -4.60 12.81 24.70
C GLY A 187 -5.67 12.03 23.94
N LEU A 188 -5.32 11.42 22.79
CA LEU A 188 -6.21 10.58 21.98
C LEU A 188 -6.04 9.12 22.32
#